data_9824c194af107c07d10d48342a70159f
#
_entry.id   9824c194af107c07d10d48342a70159f
#
_cell.length_a   1.000
_cell.length_b   1.000
_cell.length_c   1.000
_cell.angle_alpha   90.00
_cell.angle_beta   90.00
_cell.angle_gamma   90.00
#
_symmetry.space_group_name_H-M   'P 1'
#
loop_
_entity.id
_entity.type
_entity.pdbx_description
1 polymer ?
#
loop_
_entity_poly.entity_id
_entity_poly.type
_entity_poly.pdbx_seq_one_letter_code
_entity_poly.pdbx_strand_id
1 'polypeptide(L)'
;MNSIPNQNKALIQPLRAALYDIDPTALHDQLAAVFADDAMIRLAFPFEDVDGPSDLHERVYRPLLDAMPDLERRDYIVMAGAVDDRHWVGCAGYYMGVFERAWLDIPPTGHLVGMRYHEFFRIEAGQIVEMQALWDIPEVMMQAGAYPMAPSLGVEWRVPAPASQDGILTAPYDADHANASLALVSAMLTGLTRSREGHDKMELSRFWHPKMNWYGPAGIGSMRRVSGFRNWHQIPFLKAMPDRRGLPENRNLFGDGDYVGFTAWPGMDVTLTGDGWLGLPPVNRKLTMRSLDFWRCENGRIRENWVLVDLLDVYHQLGIDVFQRMRELTHMRQPNFSGEPL
;
A
#
# COMPACT_ATOMS: atom_id res chain seq x y z
N MET A 1 27.46 18.38 -1.45
CA MET A 1 27.48 17.15 -0.65
C MET A 1 26.18 16.42 -0.91
N ASN A 2 26.23 15.10 -1.09
CA ASN A 2 25.03 14.31 -1.32
C ASN A 2 24.25 14.23 0.00
N SER A 3 22.99 14.67 0.05
CA SER A 3 22.18 14.65 1.28
C SER A 3 21.88 13.22 1.71
N ILE A 4 21.60 12.99 3.01
CA ILE A 4 21.24 11.65 3.52
C ILE A 4 20.05 11.04 2.77
N PRO A 5 18.94 11.75 2.48
CA PRO A 5 17.87 11.21 1.67
C PRO A 5 18.32 10.70 0.29
N ASN A 6 19.18 11.44 -0.40
CA ASN A 6 19.71 11.00 -1.69
C ASN A 6 20.66 9.81 -1.59
N GLN A 7 21.46 9.72 -0.52
CA GLN A 7 22.29 8.53 -0.23
C GLN A 7 21.41 7.30 0.00
N ASN A 8 20.33 7.45 0.76
CA ASN A 8 19.40 6.36 1.06
C ASN A 8 18.64 5.88 -0.19
N LYS A 9 18.21 6.79 -1.08
CA LYS A 9 17.66 6.41 -2.38
C LYS A 9 18.68 5.64 -3.24
N ALA A 10 19.95 6.05 -3.20
CA ALA A 10 21.02 5.35 -3.91
C ALA A 10 21.32 3.96 -3.33
N LEU A 11 21.22 3.80 -2.00
CA LEU A 11 21.43 2.52 -1.31
C LEU A 11 20.45 1.44 -1.77
N ILE A 12 19.18 1.76 -1.96
CA ILE A 12 18.17 0.78 -2.40
C ILE A 12 18.10 0.62 -3.93
N GLN A 13 18.82 1.44 -4.69
CA GLN A 13 18.76 1.39 -6.17
C GLN A 13 19.17 0.02 -6.73
N PRO A 14 20.24 -0.67 -6.24
CA PRO A 14 20.59 -2.00 -6.71
C PRO A 14 19.48 -3.03 -6.47
N LEU A 15 18.80 -3.00 -5.34
CA LEU A 15 17.64 -3.87 -5.06
C LEU A 15 16.50 -3.59 -6.05
N ARG A 16 16.18 -2.32 -6.31
CA ARG A 16 15.15 -1.94 -7.27
C ARG A 16 15.49 -2.40 -8.69
N ALA A 17 16.76 -2.32 -9.08
CA ALA A 17 17.25 -2.81 -10.38
C ALA A 17 17.17 -4.34 -10.48
N ALA A 18 17.55 -5.07 -9.42
CA ALA A 18 17.43 -6.51 -9.37
C ALA A 18 15.97 -7.00 -9.43
N LEU A 19 15.04 -6.20 -8.91
CA LEU A 19 13.61 -6.49 -8.97
C LEU A 19 12.95 -6.04 -10.29
N TYR A 20 13.65 -5.28 -11.13
CA TYR A 20 13.17 -4.90 -12.46
C TYR A 20 13.47 -5.97 -13.51
N ASP A 21 14.64 -6.58 -13.46
CA ASP A 21 15.04 -7.69 -14.34
C ASP A 21 15.52 -8.83 -13.44
N ILE A 22 14.58 -9.69 -13.04
CA ILE A 22 14.78 -10.59 -11.92
C ILE A 22 15.51 -11.86 -12.35
N ASP A 23 16.72 -12.04 -11.81
CA ASP A 23 17.36 -13.32 -11.64
C ASP A 23 17.16 -13.77 -10.18
N PRO A 24 16.53 -14.94 -9.91
CA PRO A 24 16.24 -15.36 -8.55
C PRO A 24 17.47 -15.51 -7.65
N THR A 25 18.61 -15.97 -8.21
CA THR A 25 19.86 -16.11 -7.46
C THR A 25 20.47 -14.73 -7.14
N ALA A 26 20.53 -13.86 -8.13
CA ALA A 26 21.01 -12.49 -7.95
C ALA A 26 20.12 -11.68 -6.99
N LEU A 27 18.82 -11.93 -6.98
CA LEU A 27 17.90 -11.28 -6.04
C LEU A 27 18.19 -11.69 -4.60
N HIS A 28 18.40 -12.98 -4.32
CA HIS A 28 18.78 -13.47 -2.99
C HIS A 28 20.04 -12.75 -2.47
N ASP A 29 21.09 -12.71 -3.28
CA ASP A 29 22.36 -12.07 -2.92
C ASP A 29 22.18 -10.56 -2.72
N GLN A 30 21.33 -9.92 -3.54
CA GLN A 30 21.05 -8.49 -3.42
C GLN A 30 20.25 -8.16 -2.16
N LEU A 31 19.29 -8.99 -1.76
CA LEU A 31 18.57 -8.84 -0.50
C LEU A 31 19.54 -8.92 0.68
N ALA A 32 20.41 -9.95 0.71
CA ALA A 32 21.42 -10.12 1.74
C ALA A 32 22.43 -8.95 1.78
N ALA A 33 22.72 -8.31 0.66
CA ALA A 33 23.66 -7.19 0.58
C ALA A 33 23.10 -5.87 1.15
N VAL A 34 21.78 -5.64 1.06
CA VAL A 34 21.18 -4.35 1.45
C VAL A 34 20.42 -4.37 2.76
N PHE A 35 19.92 -5.54 3.20
CA PHE A 35 19.25 -5.70 4.49
C PHE A 35 20.23 -6.08 5.58
N ALA A 36 19.94 -5.66 6.81
CA ALA A 36 20.55 -6.27 8.00
C ALA A 36 19.98 -7.69 8.18
N ASP A 37 20.80 -8.61 8.70
CA ASP A 37 20.39 -10.01 8.89
C ASP A 37 19.17 -10.15 9.81
N ASP A 38 19.03 -9.25 10.79
CA ASP A 38 17.95 -9.18 11.77
C ASP A 38 16.90 -8.08 11.42
N ALA A 39 16.84 -7.67 10.17
CA ALA A 39 15.88 -6.67 9.72
C ALA A 39 14.43 -7.08 10.03
N MET A 40 13.67 -6.16 10.61
CA MET A 40 12.25 -6.34 10.87
C MET A 40 11.47 -6.15 9.55
N ILE A 41 10.92 -7.22 9.01
CA ILE A 41 10.19 -7.19 7.73
C ILE A 41 8.73 -7.50 7.98
N ARG A 42 7.86 -6.55 7.63
CA ARG A 42 6.41 -6.61 7.80
C ARG A 42 5.72 -6.45 6.46
N LEU A 43 4.92 -7.45 6.09
CA LEU A 43 4.18 -7.46 4.84
C LEU A 43 2.66 -7.55 5.07
N ALA A 44 1.90 -7.28 4.01
CA ALA A 44 0.47 -7.50 3.98
C ALA A 44 0.10 -8.94 4.35
N PHE A 45 -1.08 -9.11 4.95
CA PHE A 45 -1.66 -10.44 5.14
C PHE A 45 -1.78 -11.18 3.78
N PRO A 46 -1.38 -12.47 3.67
CA PRO A 46 -1.15 -13.43 4.76
C PRO A 46 0.34 -13.60 5.14
N PHE A 47 1.27 -12.80 4.65
CA PHE A 47 2.70 -12.98 4.92
C PHE A 47 3.08 -12.58 6.34
N GLU A 48 2.54 -11.46 6.84
CA GLU A 48 2.80 -10.92 8.18
C GLU A 48 4.28 -10.60 8.43
N ASP A 49 4.80 -10.95 9.59
CA ASP A 49 6.20 -10.77 9.94
C ASP A 49 7.08 -11.86 9.29
N VAL A 50 8.22 -11.45 8.75
CA VAL A 50 9.17 -12.27 8.01
C VAL A 50 10.56 -12.11 8.64
N ASP A 51 11.25 -13.21 8.86
CA ASP A 51 12.52 -13.26 9.60
C ASP A 51 13.72 -12.97 8.68
N GLY A 52 13.98 -11.70 8.41
CA GLY A 52 15.14 -11.25 7.65
C GLY A 52 15.07 -11.50 6.14
N PRO A 53 16.15 -11.16 5.41
CA PRO A 53 16.15 -11.15 3.95
C PRO A 53 16.05 -12.53 3.30
N SER A 54 16.58 -13.57 3.94
CA SER A 54 16.52 -14.94 3.40
C SER A 54 15.09 -15.47 3.40
N ASP A 55 14.36 -15.24 4.51
CA ASP A 55 12.96 -15.66 4.63
C ASP A 55 12.06 -14.82 3.70
N LEU A 56 12.38 -13.54 3.51
CA LEU A 56 11.72 -12.68 2.51
C LEU A 56 11.87 -13.26 1.09
N HIS A 57 13.07 -13.74 0.74
CA HIS A 57 13.28 -14.40 -0.55
C HIS A 57 12.48 -15.69 -0.66
N GLU A 58 12.64 -16.62 0.31
CA GLU A 58 12.10 -17.98 0.20
C GLU A 58 10.58 -18.05 0.34
N ARG A 59 9.99 -17.27 1.26
CA ARG A 59 8.55 -17.32 1.54
C ARG A 59 7.72 -16.35 0.72
N VAL A 60 8.32 -15.27 0.21
CA VAL A 60 7.57 -14.19 -0.43
C VAL A 60 7.91 -14.06 -1.90
N TYR A 61 9.18 -13.76 -2.24
CA TYR A 61 9.54 -13.53 -3.64
C TYR A 61 9.56 -14.81 -4.46
N ARG A 62 10.12 -15.91 -3.96
CA ARG A 62 10.22 -17.15 -4.71
C ARG A 62 8.87 -17.71 -5.17
N PRO A 63 7.84 -17.82 -4.28
CA PRO A 63 6.51 -18.25 -4.74
C PRO A 63 5.84 -17.30 -5.73
N LEU A 64 6.11 -16.01 -5.62
CA LEU A 64 5.61 -15.01 -6.57
C LEU A 64 6.28 -15.16 -7.93
N LEU A 65 7.61 -15.38 -7.97
CA LEU A 65 8.38 -15.65 -9.18
C LEU A 65 8.01 -16.98 -9.84
N ASP A 66 7.73 -18.00 -9.03
CA ASP A 66 7.23 -19.28 -9.54
C ASP A 66 5.87 -19.10 -10.24
N ALA A 67 5.03 -18.20 -9.73
CA ALA A 67 3.73 -17.90 -10.31
C ALA A 67 3.79 -16.98 -11.54
N MET A 68 4.72 -16.04 -11.54
CA MET A 68 4.94 -15.04 -12.59
C MET A 68 6.44 -15.02 -12.97
N PRO A 69 6.90 -15.94 -13.86
CA PRO A 69 8.33 -16.11 -14.16
C PRO A 69 8.98 -14.89 -14.84
N ASP A 70 8.20 -14.03 -15.45
CA ASP A 70 8.62 -12.78 -16.09
C ASP A 70 8.29 -11.54 -15.24
N LEU A 71 8.18 -11.72 -13.92
CA LEU A 71 7.86 -10.64 -13.00
C LEU A 71 8.86 -9.49 -13.10
N GLU A 72 8.35 -8.26 -13.19
CA GLU A 72 9.14 -7.04 -13.12
C GLU A 72 8.55 -6.05 -12.11
N ARG A 73 9.43 -5.32 -11.41
CA ARG A 73 9.07 -4.19 -10.56
C ARG A 73 9.07 -2.89 -11.36
N ARG A 74 8.00 -2.12 -11.30
CA ARG A 74 7.89 -0.79 -11.92
C ARG A 74 7.56 0.27 -10.88
N ASP A 75 8.57 0.96 -10.39
CA ASP A 75 8.38 2.11 -9.51
C ASP A 75 7.79 3.30 -10.28
N TYR A 76 6.87 4.04 -9.64
CA TYR A 76 6.41 5.34 -10.11
C TYR A 76 6.55 6.45 -9.06
N ILE A 77 6.81 6.10 -7.79
CA ILE A 77 7.27 7.02 -6.74
C ILE A 77 8.47 6.39 -6.05
N VAL A 78 9.54 7.18 -5.89
CA VAL A 78 10.68 6.87 -5.03
C VAL A 78 11.09 8.17 -4.36
N MET A 79 10.94 8.23 -3.06
CA MET A 79 11.21 9.40 -2.24
C MET A 79 11.93 9.01 -0.94
N ALA A 80 12.59 9.96 -0.30
CA ALA A 80 13.26 9.71 0.98
C ALA A 80 13.18 10.92 1.91
N GLY A 81 13.16 10.66 3.21
CA GLY A 81 13.15 11.70 4.22
C GLY A 81 13.44 11.13 5.59
N ALA A 82 13.18 11.92 6.63
CA ALA A 82 13.40 11.53 8.01
C ALA A 82 12.20 11.88 8.89
N VAL A 83 12.01 11.07 9.92
CA VAL A 83 11.11 11.34 11.06
C VAL A 83 11.99 11.27 12.30
N ASP A 84 12.24 12.41 12.92
CA ASP A 84 13.27 12.57 13.93
C ASP A 84 14.64 12.07 13.38
N ASP A 85 15.29 11.13 14.07
CA ASP A 85 16.57 10.53 13.63
C ASP A 85 16.39 9.26 12.78
N ARG A 86 15.14 8.89 12.42
CA ARG A 86 14.84 7.69 11.62
C ARG A 86 14.71 8.05 10.14
N HIS A 87 15.57 7.47 9.33
CA HIS A 87 15.61 7.72 7.89
C HIS A 87 14.81 6.67 7.13
N TRP A 88 13.93 7.14 6.24
CA TRP A 88 13.03 6.30 5.47
C TRP A 88 13.18 6.55 3.97
N VAL A 89 13.02 5.47 3.21
CA VAL A 89 12.76 5.53 1.76
C VAL A 89 11.40 4.93 1.50
N GLY A 90 10.56 5.63 0.76
CA GLY A 90 9.24 5.15 0.32
C GLY A 90 9.23 4.89 -1.18
N CYS A 91 8.69 3.74 -1.57
CA CYS A 91 8.53 3.34 -2.97
C CYS A 91 7.07 2.93 -3.22
N ALA A 92 6.51 3.40 -4.33
CA ALA A 92 5.23 2.91 -4.84
C ALA A 92 5.34 2.55 -6.32
N GLY A 93 4.64 1.50 -6.72
CA GLY A 93 4.71 0.99 -8.08
C GLY A 93 3.82 -0.21 -8.31
N TYR A 94 4.18 -0.98 -9.31
CA TYR A 94 3.56 -2.25 -9.65
C TYR A 94 4.61 -3.36 -9.78
N TYR A 95 4.29 -4.53 -9.23
CA TYR A 95 4.82 -5.79 -9.72
C TYR A 95 3.93 -6.23 -10.88
N MET A 96 4.54 -6.60 -12.01
CA MET A 96 3.82 -6.96 -13.24
C MET A 96 4.45 -8.18 -13.88
N GLY A 97 3.62 -9.10 -14.36
CA GLY A 97 4.07 -10.30 -15.06
C GLY A 97 2.90 -11.07 -15.63
N VAL A 98 3.21 -12.10 -16.43
CA VAL A 98 2.20 -13.06 -16.90
C VAL A 98 1.92 -14.07 -15.78
N PHE A 99 0.69 -14.12 -15.32
CA PHE A 99 0.28 -14.99 -14.22
C PHE A 99 0.01 -16.42 -14.71
N GLU A 100 1.03 -17.26 -14.63
CA GLU A 100 1.05 -18.62 -15.23
C GLU A 100 0.68 -19.74 -14.28
N ARG A 101 0.98 -19.60 -12.98
CA ARG A 101 0.71 -20.64 -11.96
C ARG A 101 0.00 -20.02 -10.77
N ALA A 102 -0.75 -20.83 -10.02
CA ALA A 102 -1.46 -20.36 -8.84
C ALA A 102 -0.51 -19.75 -7.80
N TRP A 103 -0.92 -18.61 -7.23
CA TRP A 103 -0.23 -17.95 -6.14
C TRP A 103 -1.22 -17.62 -5.02
N LEU A 104 -0.94 -18.04 -3.78
CA LEU A 104 -1.86 -17.93 -2.65
C LEU A 104 -3.26 -18.53 -2.98
N ASP A 105 -3.30 -19.62 -3.72
CA ASP A 105 -4.51 -20.25 -4.27
C ASP A 105 -5.32 -19.38 -5.24
N ILE A 106 -4.84 -18.20 -5.61
CA ILE A 106 -5.44 -17.38 -6.67
C ILE A 106 -5.20 -18.12 -8.00
N PRO A 107 -6.25 -18.41 -8.79
CA PRO A 107 -6.09 -19.14 -10.03
C PRO A 107 -5.33 -18.30 -11.06
N PRO A 108 -4.43 -18.92 -11.86
CA PRO A 108 -3.68 -18.21 -12.89
C PRO A 108 -4.61 -17.72 -13.99
N THR A 109 -4.23 -16.61 -14.62
CA THR A 109 -5.00 -16.02 -15.73
C THR A 109 -4.42 -16.37 -17.10
N GLY A 110 -3.12 -16.71 -17.18
CA GLY A 110 -2.38 -16.78 -18.43
C GLY A 110 -2.20 -15.42 -19.11
N HIS A 111 -2.51 -14.32 -18.44
CA HIS A 111 -2.43 -12.96 -18.95
C HIS A 111 -1.56 -12.08 -18.06
N LEU A 112 -1.20 -10.90 -18.59
CA LEU A 112 -0.54 -9.86 -17.84
C LEU A 112 -1.43 -9.43 -16.65
N VAL A 113 -0.88 -9.52 -15.44
CA VAL A 113 -1.45 -8.95 -14.22
C VAL A 113 -0.53 -7.89 -13.65
N GLY A 114 -1.10 -7.00 -12.85
CA GLY A 114 -0.33 -6.04 -12.07
C GLY A 114 -0.81 -6.07 -10.63
N MET A 115 0.12 -5.98 -9.69
CA MET A 115 -0.13 -5.88 -8.27
C MET A 115 0.52 -4.61 -7.76
N ARG A 116 -0.30 -3.64 -7.33
CA ARG A 116 0.21 -2.41 -6.75
C ARG A 116 0.91 -2.69 -5.43
N TYR A 117 2.01 -1.99 -5.18
CA TYR A 117 2.69 -2.04 -3.90
C TYR A 117 3.00 -0.64 -3.38
N HIS A 118 3.03 -0.52 -2.05
CA HIS A 118 3.67 0.54 -1.30
C HIS A 118 4.65 -0.10 -0.34
N GLU A 119 5.92 0.32 -0.38
CA GLU A 119 7.01 -0.24 0.42
C GLU A 119 7.82 0.88 1.04
N PHE A 120 8.07 0.75 2.32
CA PHE A 120 8.86 1.70 3.10
C PHE A 120 10.02 0.98 3.77
N PHE A 121 11.19 1.54 3.61
CA PHE A 121 12.45 0.99 4.11
C PHE A 121 13.07 1.97 5.10
N ARG A 122 13.27 1.55 6.34
CA ARG A 122 14.04 2.31 7.32
C ARG A 122 15.50 1.93 7.21
N ILE A 123 16.35 2.96 7.08
CA ILE A 123 17.78 2.79 6.84
C ILE A 123 18.54 3.29 8.04
N GLU A 124 19.47 2.47 8.54
CA GLU A 124 20.38 2.75 9.63
C GLU A 124 21.74 2.15 9.32
N ALA A 125 22.82 2.89 9.58
CA ALA A 125 24.21 2.47 9.35
C ALA A 125 24.48 1.90 7.93
N GLY A 126 23.73 2.36 6.90
CA GLY A 126 23.92 1.92 5.52
C GLY A 126 23.26 0.58 5.17
N GLN A 127 22.32 0.11 5.98
CA GLN A 127 21.52 -1.09 5.74
C GLN A 127 20.04 -0.82 5.97
N ILE A 128 19.18 -1.63 5.35
CA ILE A 128 17.75 -1.65 5.65
C ILE A 128 17.56 -2.47 6.93
N VAL A 129 17.07 -1.82 7.99
CA VAL A 129 16.80 -2.46 9.30
C VAL A 129 15.31 -2.69 9.55
N GLU A 130 14.45 -2.08 8.75
CA GLU A 130 13.00 -2.31 8.80
C GLU A 130 12.40 -2.13 7.41
N MET A 131 11.47 -3.01 7.05
CA MET A 131 10.61 -2.90 5.88
C MET A 131 9.15 -2.98 6.31
N GLN A 132 8.33 -2.08 5.80
CA GLN A 132 6.88 -2.16 5.89
C GLN A 132 6.32 -2.13 4.47
N ALA A 133 5.59 -3.17 4.07
CA ALA A 133 5.11 -3.32 2.71
C ALA A 133 3.65 -3.76 2.65
N LEU A 134 2.86 -3.03 1.88
CA LEU A 134 1.53 -3.46 1.48
C LEU A 134 1.52 -3.77 -0.01
N TRP A 135 1.10 -4.96 -0.34
CA TRP A 135 0.85 -5.44 -1.69
C TRP A 135 -0.65 -5.59 -1.90
N ASP A 136 -1.18 -5.04 -2.97
CA ASP A 136 -2.62 -5.06 -3.27
C ASP A 136 -3.02 -6.44 -3.84
N ILE A 137 -2.92 -7.49 -2.99
CA ILE A 137 -3.28 -8.86 -3.34
C ILE A 137 -4.74 -8.95 -3.84
N PRO A 138 -5.70 -8.20 -3.26
CA PRO A 138 -7.05 -8.11 -3.82
C PRO A 138 -7.11 -7.66 -5.27
N GLU A 139 -6.18 -6.82 -5.75
CA GLU A 139 -6.10 -6.41 -7.16
C GLU A 139 -5.78 -7.61 -8.07
N VAL A 140 -4.91 -8.52 -7.64
CA VAL A 140 -4.62 -9.78 -8.36
C VAL A 140 -5.85 -10.70 -8.35
N MET A 141 -6.53 -10.84 -7.20
CA MET A 141 -7.77 -11.62 -7.11
C MET A 141 -8.84 -11.08 -8.07
N MET A 142 -8.99 -9.76 -8.17
CA MET A 142 -9.96 -9.16 -9.10
C MET A 142 -9.62 -9.43 -10.56
N GLN A 143 -8.35 -9.29 -10.95
CA GLN A 143 -7.87 -9.58 -12.31
C GLN A 143 -8.06 -11.07 -12.67
N ALA A 144 -7.94 -11.96 -11.70
CA ALA A 144 -8.23 -13.39 -11.86
C ALA A 144 -9.74 -13.72 -11.82
N GLY A 145 -10.61 -12.72 -11.58
CA GLY A 145 -12.05 -12.95 -11.37
C GLY A 145 -12.36 -13.81 -10.16
N ALA A 146 -11.47 -13.79 -9.15
CA ALA A 146 -11.50 -14.63 -7.96
C ALA A 146 -11.73 -13.84 -6.65
N TYR A 147 -11.97 -12.54 -6.72
CA TYR A 147 -12.23 -11.70 -5.54
C TYR A 147 -13.62 -11.99 -4.96
N PRO A 148 -13.74 -12.54 -3.73
CA PRO A 148 -15.00 -13.09 -3.21
C PRO A 148 -15.76 -12.09 -2.32
N MET A 149 -15.42 -10.80 -2.36
CA MET A 149 -16.01 -9.77 -1.52
C MET A 149 -16.91 -8.85 -2.35
N ALA A 150 -17.59 -7.91 -1.67
CA ALA A 150 -18.47 -6.96 -2.34
C ALA A 150 -17.72 -6.07 -3.35
N PRO A 151 -18.39 -5.63 -4.42
CA PRO A 151 -17.84 -4.64 -5.34
C PRO A 151 -17.46 -3.34 -4.61
N SER A 152 -16.41 -2.69 -5.09
CA SER A 152 -15.95 -1.40 -4.57
C SER A 152 -16.97 -0.30 -4.80
N LEU A 153 -17.03 0.66 -3.88
CA LEU A 153 -17.82 1.88 -4.08
C LEU A 153 -17.15 2.86 -5.04
N GLY A 154 -15.81 2.87 -5.05
CA GLY A 154 -15.00 3.62 -6.00
C GLY A 154 -14.79 2.86 -7.31
N VAL A 155 -14.02 3.47 -8.23
CA VAL A 155 -13.70 2.86 -9.51
C VAL A 155 -12.47 1.97 -9.39
N GLU A 156 -12.61 0.71 -9.78
CA GLU A 156 -11.47 -0.19 -9.93
C GLU A 156 -10.82 0.02 -11.30
N TRP A 157 -9.55 0.36 -11.27
CA TRP A 157 -8.74 0.55 -12.46
C TRP A 157 -7.25 0.47 -12.10
N ARG A 158 -6.39 0.38 -13.12
CA ARG A 158 -4.96 0.48 -12.88
C ARG A 158 -4.63 1.92 -12.48
N VAL A 159 -4.20 2.08 -11.22
CA VAL A 159 -3.86 3.40 -10.66
C VAL A 159 -2.65 3.98 -11.41
N PRO A 160 -2.74 5.22 -11.92
CA PRO A 160 -1.67 5.81 -12.69
C PRO A 160 -0.49 6.27 -11.82
N ALA A 161 0.66 6.41 -12.45
CA ALA A 161 1.78 7.20 -11.93
C ALA A 161 1.38 8.67 -11.72
N PRO A 162 2.18 9.47 -10.98
CA PRO A 162 1.93 10.90 -10.83
C PRO A 162 1.71 11.60 -12.17
N ALA A 163 0.71 12.48 -12.22
CA ALA A 163 0.38 13.21 -13.45
C ALA A 163 1.53 14.10 -13.95
N SER A 164 2.42 14.53 -13.05
CA SER A 164 3.65 15.28 -13.34
C SER A 164 4.79 14.42 -13.89
N GLN A 165 4.70 13.08 -13.79
CA GLN A 165 5.71 12.10 -14.21
C GLN A 165 7.10 12.29 -13.56
N ASP A 166 7.16 12.88 -12.37
CA ASP A 166 8.37 13.22 -11.62
C ASP A 166 8.49 12.48 -10.29
N GLY A 167 7.73 11.41 -10.07
CA GLY A 167 7.67 10.70 -8.79
C GLY A 167 8.95 9.93 -8.43
N ILE A 168 9.86 9.66 -9.38
CA ILE A 168 11.18 9.13 -9.10
C ILE A 168 12.10 10.33 -8.80
N LEU A 169 12.23 10.68 -7.50
CA LEU A 169 12.92 11.90 -7.11
C LEU A 169 14.44 11.72 -7.15
N THR A 170 15.07 12.29 -8.18
CA THR A 170 16.52 12.24 -8.42
C THR A 170 17.19 13.60 -8.15
N ALA A 171 16.42 14.68 -8.05
CA ALA A 171 16.93 16.01 -7.74
C ALA A 171 17.61 16.05 -6.36
N PRO A 172 18.53 17.02 -6.12
CA PRO A 172 19.05 17.25 -4.79
C PRO A 172 17.92 17.50 -3.79
N TYR A 173 18.01 16.88 -2.61
CA TYR A 173 17.02 17.05 -1.55
C TYR A 173 16.99 18.51 -1.07
N ASP A 174 15.80 19.10 -1.10
CA ASP A 174 15.51 20.45 -0.60
C ASP A 174 14.64 20.33 0.66
N ALA A 175 15.24 20.62 1.82
CA ALA A 175 14.59 20.49 3.11
C ALA A 175 13.41 21.48 3.29
N ASP A 176 13.54 22.70 2.77
CA ASP A 176 12.49 23.72 2.93
C ASP A 176 11.25 23.34 2.09
N HIS A 177 11.47 22.88 0.87
CA HIS A 177 10.39 22.39 0.01
C HIS A 177 9.72 21.15 0.61
N ALA A 178 10.49 20.16 1.03
CA ALA A 178 9.99 18.95 1.69
C ALA A 178 9.17 19.27 2.93
N ASN A 179 9.65 20.20 3.78
CA ASN A 179 8.94 20.64 4.98
C ASN A 179 7.65 21.39 4.67
N ALA A 180 7.58 22.16 3.60
CA ALA A 180 6.36 22.84 3.17
C ALA A 180 5.26 21.82 2.77
N SER A 181 5.61 20.81 1.98
CA SER A 181 4.70 19.72 1.60
C SER A 181 4.28 18.88 2.81
N LEU A 182 5.22 18.55 3.69
CA LEU A 182 4.98 17.84 4.94
C LEU A 182 4.01 18.59 5.85
N ALA A 183 4.20 19.89 6.02
CA ALA A 183 3.33 20.74 6.84
C ALA A 183 1.89 20.77 6.30
N LEU A 184 1.72 20.86 4.98
CA LEU A 184 0.42 20.83 4.31
C LEU A 184 -0.33 19.52 4.59
N VAL A 185 0.34 18.38 4.37
CA VAL A 185 -0.27 17.05 4.59
C VAL A 185 -0.54 16.82 6.09
N SER A 186 0.38 17.21 6.96
CA SER A 186 0.21 17.10 8.42
C SER A 186 -1.01 17.90 8.91
N ALA A 187 -1.19 19.13 8.41
CA ALA A 187 -2.35 19.96 8.72
C ALA A 187 -3.66 19.34 8.21
N MET A 188 -3.65 18.75 7.01
CA MET A 188 -4.79 18.01 6.46
C MET A 188 -5.15 16.80 7.34
N LEU A 189 -4.17 15.98 7.73
CA LEU A 189 -4.39 14.83 8.61
C LEU A 189 -4.95 15.26 9.97
N THR A 190 -4.46 16.36 10.52
CA THR A 190 -5.02 16.96 11.74
C THR A 190 -6.47 17.39 11.53
N GLY A 191 -6.80 17.99 10.38
CA GLY A 191 -8.19 18.33 10.02
C GLY A 191 -9.10 17.10 10.02
N LEU A 192 -8.63 15.95 9.50
CA LEU A 192 -9.42 14.71 9.46
C LEU A 192 -9.78 14.18 10.86
N THR A 193 -9.02 14.47 11.91
CA THR A 193 -9.36 14.07 13.30
C THR A 193 -10.62 14.75 13.81
N ARG A 194 -10.99 15.88 13.23
CA ARG A 194 -12.17 16.70 13.60
C ARG A 194 -13.47 16.21 12.94
N SER A 195 -13.46 15.05 12.30
CA SER A 195 -14.63 14.48 11.60
C SER A 195 -15.88 14.36 12.49
N ARG A 196 -15.70 14.14 13.80
CA ARG A 196 -16.80 14.05 14.78
C ARG A 196 -17.45 15.42 15.09
N GLU A 197 -16.74 16.52 14.87
CA GLU A 197 -17.27 17.88 15.06
C GLU A 197 -18.13 18.33 13.86
N GLY A 198 -18.11 17.61 12.75
CA GLY A 198 -18.81 17.89 11.51
C GLY A 198 -17.88 17.97 10.31
N HIS A 199 -18.45 17.78 9.13
CA HIS A 199 -17.65 17.71 7.90
C HIS A 199 -16.95 19.04 7.57
N ASP A 200 -17.57 20.19 7.91
CA ASP A 200 -16.99 21.51 7.64
C ASP A 200 -15.74 21.77 8.48
N LYS A 201 -15.65 21.12 9.65
CA LYS A 201 -14.51 21.26 10.56
C LYS A 201 -13.24 20.56 10.04
N MET A 202 -13.39 19.64 9.10
CA MET A 202 -12.25 19.01 8.44
C MET A 202 -11.57 19.92 7.39
N GLU A 203 -12.24 20.99 6.97
CA GLU A 203 -11.73 21.99 6.01
C GLU A 203 -11.10 21.39 4.74
N LEU A 204 -11.65 20.27 4.22
CA LEU A 204 -11.04 19.52 3.13
C LEU A 204 -10.72 20.39 1.90
N SER A 205 -11.59 21.32 1.55
CA SER A 205 -11.38 22.25 0.41
C SER A 205 -10.20 23.21 0.59
N ARG A 206 -9.72 23.41 1.83
CA ARG A 206 -8.54 24.21 2.13
C ARG A 206 -7.27 23.49 1.73
N PHE A 207 -7.21 22.18 1.94
CA PHE A 207 -6.03 21.36 1.75
C PHE A 207 -5.97 20.70 0.36
N TRP A 208 -7.14 20.28 -0.15
CA TRP A 208 -7.22 19.50 -1.39
C TRP A 208 -7.48 20.37 -2.61
N HIS A 209 -6.79 20.03 -3.70
CA HIS A 209 -7.05 20.65 -4.99
C HIS A 209 -8.46 20.29 -5.48
N PRO A 210 -9.24 21.21 -6.11
CA PRO A 210 -10.61 20.91 -6.56
C PRO A 210 -10.72 19.71 -7.52
N LYS A 211 -9.65 19.42 -8.28
CA LYS A 211 -9.57 18.28 -9.22
C LYS A 211 -8.68 17.15 -8.67
N MET A 212 -8.62 16.99 -7.33
CA MET A 212 -7.81 15.95 -6.71
C MET A 212 -8.25 14.55 -7.12
N ASN A 213 -7.33 13.60 -7.08
CA ASN A 213 -7.60 12.18 -7.14
C ASN A 213 -7.17 11.51 -5.83
N TRP A 214 -7.97 10.55 -5.40
CA TRP A 214 -7.68 9.64 -4.32
C TRP A 214 -7.70 8.22 -4.88
N TYR A 215 -6.56 7.54 -4.83
CA TYR A 215 -6.35 6.21 -5.39
C TYR A 215 -6.33 5.19 -4.26
N GLY A 216 -7.49 4.63 -3.94
CA GLY A 216 -7.66 3.61 -2.90
C GLY A 216 -7.16 2.22 -3.34
N PRO A 217 -7.10 1.26 -2.39
CA PRO A 217 -6.80 -0.14 -2.69
C PRO A 217 -7.95 -0.80 -3.45
N ALA A 218 -7.66 -1.93 -4.09
CA ALA A 218 -8.69 -2.83 -4.61
C ALA A 218 -9.63 -3.25 -3.47
N GLY A 219 -10.93 -3.20 -3.71
CA GLY A 219 -11.99 -3.38 -2.71
C GLY A 219 -12.56 -2.08 -2.15
N ILE A 220 -11.83 -0.96 -2.23
CA ILE A 220 -12.35 0.40 -1.96
C ILE A 220 -12.50 1.18 -3.26
N GLY A 221 -11.50 1.08 -4.15
CA GLY A 221 -11.44 1.75 -5.42
C GLY A 221 -11.03 3.22 -5.35
N SER A 222 -10.95 3.86 -6.51
CA SER A 222 -10.46 5.24 -6.68
C SER A 222 -11.59 6.24 -6.84
N MET A 223 -11.35 7.49 -6.40
CA MET A 223 -12.30 8.59 -6.44
C MET A 223 -11.64 9.88 -6.94
N ARG A 224 -12.47 10.75 -7.50
CA ARG A 224 -12.05 12.07 -7.97
C ARG A 224 -12.84 13.16 -7.29
N ARG A 225 -12.19 14.32 -7.02
CA ARG A 225 -12.69 15.48 -6.28
C ARG A 225 -13.05 15.16 -4.84
N VAL A 226 -13.11 16.16 -3.99
CA VAL A 226 -13.51 16.02 -2.59
C VAL A 226 -14.90 15.39 -2.45
N SER A 227 -15.83 15.72 -3.36
CA SER A 227 -17.18 15.14 -3.33
C SER A 227 -17.18 13.62 -3.58
N GLY A 228 -16.39 13.15 -4.56
CA GLY A 228 -16.26 11.71 -4.81
C GLY A 228 -15.59 10.97 -3.64
N PHE A 229 -14.47 11.49 -3.13
CA PHE A 229 -13.80 10.98 -1.95
C PHE A 229 -14.75 10.88 -0.74
N ARG A 230 -15.54 11.95 -0.49
CA ARG A 230 -16.49 11.94 0.62
C ARG A 230 -17.61 10.92 0.43
N ASN A 231 -18.25 10.92 -0.73
CA ASN A 231 -19.46 10.13 -0.95
C ASN A 231 -19.19 8.62 -1.03
N TRP A 232 -18.07 8.23 -1.60
CA TRP A 232 -17.80 6.82 -1.92
C TRP A 232 -16.77 6.16 -0.98
N HIS A 233 -16.05 6.96 -0.16
CA HIS A 233 -15.11 6.44 0.83
C HIS A 233 -15.36 7.02 2.23
N GLN A 234 -15.16 8.33 2.40
CA GLN A 234 -15.07 8.90 3.76
C GLN A 234 -16.36 8.78 4.55
N ILE A 235 -17.52 9.09 3.96
CA ILE A 235 -18.82 9.03 4.66
C ILE A 235 -19.17 7.58 5.00
N PRO A 236 -19.12 6.59 4.07
CA PRO A 236 -19.34 5.19 4.41
C PRO A 236 -18.40 4.69 5.50
N PHE A 237 -17.11 5.02 5.41
CA PHE A 237 -16.11 4.63 6.39
C PHE A 237 -16.40 5.19 7.79
N LEU A 238 -16.67 6.50 7.90
CA LEU A 238 -16.94 7.15 9.20
C LEU A 238 -18.28 6.72 9.81
N LYS A 239 -19.28 6.41 8.98
CA LYS A 239 -20.56 5.86 9.48
C LYS A 239 -20.38 4.45 10.01
N ALA A 240 -19.60 3.63 9.33
CA ALA A 240 -19.33 2.26 9.75
C ALA A 240 -18.47 2.21 11.03
N MET A 241 -17.52 3.12 11.16
CA MET A 241 -16.52 3.16 12.23
C MET A 241 -16.42 4.54 12.88
N PRO A 242 -17.48 4.94 13.65
CA PRO A 242 -17.59 6.29 14.21
C PRO A 242 -16.58 6.58 15.33
N ASP A 243 -15.99 5.53 15.93
CA ASP A 243 -14.99 5.63 17.00
C ASP A 243 -13.55 5.68 16.49
N ARG A 244 -13.32 5.73 15.18
CA ARG A 244 -12.00 5.77 14.57
C ARG A 244 -11.02 6.67 15.32
N ARG A 245 -9.86 6.10 15.66
CA ARG A 245 -8.77 6.80 16.33
C ARG A 245 -7.46 6.52 15.59
N GLY A 246 -6.73 7.55 15.17
CA GLY A 246 -5.36 7.40 14.67
C GLY A 246 -4.41 7.06 15.81
N LEU A 247 -3.34 6.33 15.48
CA LEU A 247 -2.26 5.91 16.38
C LEU A 247 -0.99 6.71 16.02
N PRO A 248 -0.84 7.95 16.54
CA PRO A 248 0.26 8.84 16.16
C PRO A 248 1.64 8.30 16.56
N GLU A 249 1.70 7.44 17.58
CA GLU A 249 2.92 6.78 18.06
C GLU A 249 3.55 5.83 17.03
N ASN A 250 2.75 5.28 16.13
CA ASN A 250 3.21 4.37 15.07
C ASN A 250 3.49 5.08 13.75
N ARG A 251 3.18 6.38 13.69
CA ARG A 251 3.21 7.14 12.45
C ARG A 251 4.62 7.56 12.08
N ASN A 252 5.02 7.28 10.84
CA ASN A 252 6.15 7.90 10.19
C ASN A 252 5.65 8.70 8.99
N LEU A 253 5.86 10.02 9.03
CA LEU A 253 5.42 10.96 7.99
C LEU A 253 6.60 11.84 7.60
N PHE A 254 7.01 11.81 6.34
CA PHE A 254 8.19 12.54 5.85
C PHE A 254 7.98 13.08 4.44
N GLY A 255 8.70 14.13 4.09
CA GLY A 255 8.59 14.81 2.80
C GLY A 255 9.85 14.69 1.95
N ASP A 256 9.70 14.77 0.62
CA ASP A 256 10.75 14.92 -0.39
C ASP A 256 10.19 15.72 -1.57
N GLY A 257 10.59 16.97 -1.75
CA GLY A 257 10.03 17.88 -2.74
C GLY A 257 8.49 18.02 -2.58
N ASP A 258 7.76 17.80 -3.66
CA ASP A 258 6.29 17.85 -3.67
C ASP A 258 5.61 16.59 -3.08
N TYR A 259 6.39 15.59 -2.67
CA TYR A 259 5.86 14.32 -2.20
C TYR A 259 5.95 14.17 -0.70
N VAL A 260 4.95 13.48 -0.13
CA VAL A 260 4.92 13.11 1.28
C VAL A 260 4.60 11.63 1.38
N GLY A 261 5.41 10.89 2.12
CA GLY A 261 5.23 9.48 2.42
C GLY A 261 4.74 9.26 3.85
N PHE A 262 3.88 8.27 4.03
CA PHE A 262 3.33 7.89 5.33
C PHE A 262 3.34 6.37 5.47
N THR A 263 3.87 5.90 6.58
CA THR A 263 3.74 4.50 7.00
C THR A 263 3.32 4.43 8.47
N ALA A 264 2.44 3.48 8.78
CA ALA A 264 2.00 3.22 10.14
C ALA A 264 1.51 1.77 10.30
N TRP A 265 2.07 1.07 11.28
CA TRP A 265 1.84 -0.36 11.47
C TRP A 265 1.50 -0.71 12.94
N PRO A 266 0.18 -0.70 13.29
CA PRO A 266 -0.97 -0.15 12.57
C PRO A 266 -1.06 1.38 12.67
N GLY A 267 -1.86 1.99 11.76
CA GLY A 267 -2.07 3.44 11.70
C GLY A 267 -3.32 3.93 12.45
N MET A 268 -4.27 3.06 12.70
CA MET A 268 -5.50 3.40 13.43
C MET A 268 -6.13 2.18 14.09
N ASP A 269 -6.97 2.44 15.10
CA ASP A 269 -7.93 1.51 15.67
C ASP A 269 -9.37 1.99 15.43
N VAL A 270 -10.29 1.04 15.26
CA VAL A 270 -11.69 1.27 14.91
C VAL A 270 -12.58 0.14 15.45
N THR A 271 -13.87 0.39 15.56
CA THR A 271 -14.87 -0.67 15.78
C THR A 271 -15.93 -0.62 14.68
N LEU A 272 -16.19 -1.73 14.02
CA LEU A 272 -17.21 -1.84 12.98
C LEU A 272 -18.60 -1.94 13.64
N THR A 273 -19.25 -0.78 13.88
CA THR A 273 -20.48 -0.66 14.68
C THR A 273 -21.68 -0.04 13.95
N GLY A 274 -21.43 0.79 12.93
CA GLY A 274 -22.48 1.54 12.24
C GLY A 274 -23.20 0.76 11.15
N ASP A 275 -23.33 1.37 9.99
CA ASP A 275 -24.09 0.81 8.84
C ASP A 275 -23.43 -0.43 8.18
N GLY A 276 -22.30 -0.90 8.70
CA GLY A 276 -21.44 -1.87 8.03
C GLY A 276 -20.49 -1.25 7.02
N TRP A 277 -19.56 -2.05 6.47
CA TRP A 277 -18.54 -1.57 5.55
C TRP A 277 -18.12 -2.64 4.55
N LEU A 278 -17.88 -2.26 3.29
CA LEU A 278 -17.44 -3.15 2.21
C LEU A 278 -18.32 -4.42 2.06
N GLY A 279 -19.66 -4.26 2.22
CA GLY A 279 -20.61 -5.36 2.14
C GLY A 279 -20.73 -6.22 3.41
N LEU A 280 -20.01 -5.84 4.49
CA LEU A 280 -20.09 -6.52 5.78
C LEU A 280 -21.09 -5.81 6.71
N PRO A 281 -21.92 -6.55 7.44
CA PRO A 281 -22.77 -5.97 8.47
C PRO A 281 -21.93 -5.51 9.68
N PRO A 282 -22.48 -4.67 10.56
CA PRO A 282 -21.83 -4.32 11.82
C PRO A 282 -21.66 -5.57 12.69
N VAL A 283 -20.47 -5.75 13.24
CA VAL A 283 -20.09 -6.91 14.07
C VAL A 283 -19.65 -6.53 15.48
N ASN A 284 -19.61 -5.23 15.79
CA ASN A 284 -19.18 -4.68 17.08
C ASN A 284 -17.80 -5.21 17.52
N ARG A 285 -16.91 -5.42 16.56
CA ARG A 285 -15.54 -5.92 16.79
C ARG A 285 -14.55 -4.80 16.59
N LYS A 286 -13.66 -4.63 17.57
CA LYS A 286 -12.52 -3.72 17.48
C LYS A 286 -11.45 -4.36 16.60
N LEU A 287 -10.85 -3.54 15.73
CA LEU A 287 -9.76 -3.94 14.84
C LEU A 287 -8.78 -2.79 14.63
N THR A 288 -7.63 -3.11 14.11
CA THR A 288 -6.61 -2.15 13.69
C THR A 288 -6.50 -2.13 12.16
N MET A 289 -5.97 -1.03 11.60
CA MET A 289 -5.72 -0.94 10.17
C MET A 289 -4.29 -0.48 9.93
N ARG A 290 -3.60 -1.22 9.06
CA ARG A 290 -2.31 -0.86 8.47
C ARG A 290 -2.56 -0.04 7.23
N SER A 291 -1.87 1.10 7.06
CA SER A 291 -1.94 1.89 5.84
C SER A 291 -0.60 2.50 5.48
N LEU A 292 -0.32 2.51 4.19
CA LEU A 292 0.88 3.08 3.58
C LEU A 292 0.44 4.02 2.47
N ASP A 293 0.75 5.31 2.62
CA ASP A 293 0.20 6.35 1.76
C ASP A 293 1.28 7.22 1.13
N PHE A 294 0.98 7.76 -0.05
CA PHE A 294 1.75 8.82 -0.68
C PHE A 294 0.84 9.96 -1.11
N TRP A 295 1.28 11.19 -0.91
CA TRP A 295 0.62 12.38 -1.45
C TRP A 295 1.55 13.10 -2.39
N ARG A 296 0.99 13.73 -3.43
CA ARG A 296 1.66 14.73 -4.23
C ARG A 296 0.98 16.09 -4.04
N CYS A 297 1.78 17.07 -3.70
CA CYS A 297 1.37 18.46 -3.54
C CYS A 297 1.57 19.23 -4.84
N GLU A 298 0.76 20.24 -5.09
CA GLU A 298 0.83 21.09 -6.26
C GLU A 298 0.25 22.46 -5.93
N ASN A 299 1.03 23.52 -6.08
CA ASN A 299 0.60 24.89 -5.80
C ASN A 299 -0.07 25.07 -4.40
N GLY A 300 0.55 24.51 -3.36
CA GLY A 300 0.09 24.61 -1.97
C GLY A 300 -1.18 23.81 -1.67
N ARG A 301 -1.52 22.82 -2.49
CA ARG A 301 -2.65 21.90 -2.29
C ARG A 301 -2.27 20.46 -2.61
N ILE A 302 -2.95 19.51 -1.96
CA ILE A 302 -2.80 18.08 -2.25
C ILE A 302 -3.55 17.77 -3.54
N ARG A 303 -2.83 17.25 -4.53
CA ARG A 303 -3.35 16.98 -5.88
C ARG A 303 -3.71 15.53 -6.10
N GLU A 304 -2.88 14.62 -5.58
CA GLU A 304 -3.02 13.18 -5.72
C GLU A 304 -2.67 12.50 -4.40
N ASN A 305 -3.33 11.39 -4.12
CA ASN A 305 -3.05 10.56 -2.96
C ASN A 305 -3.18 9.09 -3.35
N TRP A 306 -2.11 8.34 -3.18
CA TRP A 306 -2.07 6.89 -3.33
C TRP A 306 -2.16 6.27 -1.95
N VAL A 307 -3.11 5.34 -1.77
CA VAL A 307 -3.41 4.73 -0.49
C VAL A 307 -3.45 3.22 -0.64
N LEU A 308 -2.74 2.50 0.20
CA LEU A 308 -2.97 1.08 0.45
C LEU A 308 -3.36 0.87 1.91
N VAL A 309 -4.39 0.07 2.10
CA VAL A 309 -4.85 -0.45 3.38
C VAL A 309 -4.85 -1.96 3.27
N ASP A 310 -4.35 -2.65 4.30
CA ASP A 310 -4.37 -4.11 4.35
C ASP A 310 -5.80 -4.62 4.60
N LEU A 311 -6.60 -4.70 3.53
CA LEU A 311 -7.98 -5.16 3.64
C LEU A 311 -8.09 -6.65 3.97
N LEU A 312 -7.12 -7.47 3.57
CA LEU A 312 -7.11 -8.88 3.93
C LEU A 312 -6.90 -9.08 5.43
N ASP A 313 -6.02 -8.28 6.05
CA ASP A 313 -5.87 -8.25 7.51
C ASP A 313 -7.15 -7.76 8.21
N VAL A 314 -7.79 -6.71 7.68
CA VAL A 314 -9.09 -6.24 8.22
C VAL A 314 -10.13 -7.36 8.20
N TYR A 315 -10.27 -8.08 7.10
CA TYR A 315 -11.20 -9.20 6.99
C TYR A 315 -10.82 -10.34 7.94
N HIS A 316 -9.54 -10.66 8.03
CA HIS A 316 -9.03 -11.69 8.95
C HIS A 316 -9.36 -11.34 10.41
N GLN A 317 -9.11 -10.12 10.86
CA GLN A 317 -9.46 -9.63 12.20
C GLN A 317 -10.97 -9.70 12.45
N LEU A 318 -11.81 -9.54 11.43
CA LEU A 318 -13.28 -9.71 11.52
C LEU A 318 -13.73 -11.18 11.51
N GLY A 319 -12.79 -12.14 11.36
CA GLY A 319 -13.09 -13.57 11.31
C GLY A 319 -13.56 -14.05 9.94
N ILE A 320 -13.21 -13.32 8.88
CA ILE A 320 -13.55 -13.67 7.50
C ILE A 320 -12.31 -14.19 6.80
N ASP A 321 -12.29 -15.47 6.48
CA ASP A 321 -11.27 -16.08 5.64
C ASP A 321 -11.60 -15.81 4.15
N VAL A 322 -10.95 -14.76 3.60
CA VAL A 322 -11.14 -14.37 2.20
C VAL A 322 -10.59 -15.42 1.25
N PHE A 323 -9.50 -16.11 1.61
CA PHE A 323 -8.92 -17.17 0.78
C PHE A 323 -9.81 -18.41 0.73
N GLN A 324 -10.45 -18.79 1.86
CA GLN A 324 -11.43 -19.86 1.84
C GLN A 324 -12.63 -19.49 0.95
N ARG A 325 -13.17 -18.29 1.09
CA ARG A 325 -14.26 -17.81 0.23
C ARG A 325 -13.86 -17.79 -1.25
N MET A 326 -12.63 -17.40 -1.55
CA MET A 326 -12.08 -17.42 -2.90
C MET A 326 -12.02 -18.86 -3.43
N ARG A 327 -11.51 -19.81 -2.64
CA ARG A 327 -11.49 -21.23 -3.01
C ARG A 327 -12.91 -21.75 -3.31
N GLU A 328 -13.87 -21.46 -2.45
CA GLU A 328 -15.29 -21.81 -2.67
C GLU A 328 -15.83 -21.20 -3.98
N LEU A 329 -15.53 -19.93 -4.25
CA LEU A 329 -15.95 -19.25 -5.48
C LEU A 329 -15.31 -19.86 -6.72
N THR A 330 -14.04 -20.23 -6.67
CA THR A 330 -13.29 -20.73 -7.83
C THR A 330 -13.48 -22.23 -8.05
N HIS A 331 -13.86 -22.99 -7.06
CA HIS A 331 -14.20 -24.41 -7.18
C HIS A 331 -15.32 -24.66 -8.19
N MET A 332 -16.27 -23.76 -8.27
CA MET A 332 -17.35 -23.82 -9.27
C MET A 332 -16.83 -23.72 -10.71
N ARG A 333 -15.58 -23.30 -10.90
CA ARG A 333 -14.93 -23.13 -12.21
C ARG A 333 -13.92 -24.23 -12.53
N GLN A 334 -13.63 -25.11 -11.57
CA GLN A 334 -12.74 -26.24 -11.78
C GLN A 334 -13.54 -27.50 -12.13
N PRO A 335 -13.12 -28.28 -13.12
CA PRO A 335 -13.86 -29.47 -13.55
C PRO A 335 -13.97 -30.54 -12.46
N ASN A 336 -13.01 -30.60 -11.54
CA ASN A 336 -13.07 -31.44 -10.35
C ASN A 336 -12.03 -31.05 -9.30
N PHE A 337 -12.28 -31.39 -8.05
CA PHE A 337 -11.39 -31.16 -6.94
C PHE A 337 -10.40 -32.28 -6.68
N SER A 338 -10.83 -33.50 -6.96
CA SER A 338 -10.11 -34.71 -6.66
C SER A 338 -9.31 -35.24 -7.83
N GLY A 339 -9.43 -34.58 -8.99
CA GLY A 339 -8.96 -35.14 -10.26
C GLY A 339 -9.88 -36.24 -10.79
N GLU A 340 -11.02 -36.51 -10.12
CA GLU A 340 -12.00 -37.47 -10.59
C GLU A 340 -13.11 -36.79 -11.39
N PRO A 341 -13.55 -37.36 -12.51
CA PRO A 341 -14.70 -36.81 -13.25
C PRO A 341 -15.96 -36.82 -12.40
N LEU A 342 -16.73 -35.73 -12.46
CA LEU A 342 -18.06 -35.65 -11.88
C LEU A 342 -18.99 -36.63 -12.56
#